data_36ed130dd3e01865889a83fe270577ba
#
_entry.id   36ed130dd3e01865889a83fe270577ba
#
_cell.length_a   1.000
_cell.length_b   1.000
_cell.length_c   1.000
_cell.angle_alpha   90.00
_cell.angle_beta   90.00
_cell.angle_gamma   90.00
#
_symmetry.space_group_name_H-M   'P 1'
#
loop_
_entity.id
_entity.type
_entity.pdbx_description
1 polymer ?
#
loop_
_entity_poly.entity_id
_entity_poly.type
_entity_poly.pdbx_seq_one_letter_code
_entity_poly.pdbx_strand_id
1 'polypeptide(L)'
;MCSNQQGFSLLEVLIALLLIGIASLALIKMQVYTEQRADFAVKSLESLNLMEQKLEWFRTREADPTLSAISVADFELITNGSESHPPYQLIWKVTTPSSSASSALKHITITAHWQDRLGKPQQVTLNTMIAKHGEFISR
;
A
#
# COMPACT_ATOMS: atom_id res chain seq x y z
N MET A 1 -61.73 -33.27 10.36
CA MET A 1 -60.26 -33.23 10.16
C MET A 1 -59.71 -32.46 11.36
N CYS A 2 -59.16 -33.17 12.36
CA CYS A 2 -58.54 -32.51 13.52
C CYS A 2 -57.08 -32.15 13.11
N SER A 3 -56.82 -30.86 13.02
CA SER A 3 -55.46 -30.31 12.84
C SER A 3 -54.68 -30.56 14.13
N ASN A 4 -53.66 -31.43 14.04
CA ASN A 4 -52.72 -31.68 15.16
C ASN A 4 -51.80 -30.44 15.29
N GLN A 5 -52.18 -29.47 16.09
CA GLN A 5 -51.32 -28.35 16.48
C GLN A 5 -50.28 -28.87 17.47
N GLN A 6 -49.11 -29.26 16.98
CA GLN A 6 -47.96 -29.53 17.82
C GLN A 6 -47.32 -28.20 18.20
N GLY A 7 -47.41 -27.83 19.45
CA GLY A 7 -46.73 -26.63 20.01
C GLY A 7 -45.22 -26.85 20.05
N PHE A 8 -44.42 -25.77 19.80
CA PHE A 8 -42.97 -25.81 19.95
C PHE A 8 -42.55 -26.20 21.37
N SER A 9 -41.58 -27.11 21.47
CA SER A 9 -41.00 -27.47 22.75
C SER A 9 -40.10 -26.32 23.26
N LEU A 10 -40.15 -26.03 24.54
CA LEU A 10 -39.32 -25.02 25.19
C LEU A 10 -37.81 -25.32 24.96
N LEU A 11 -37.43 -26.58 24.88
CA LEU A 11 -36.08 -27.05 24.54
C LEU A 11 -35.67 -26.64 23.12
N GLU A 12 -36.58 -26.73 22.14
CA GLU A 12 -36.36 -26.36 20.75
C GLU A 12 -36.07 -24.86 20.59
N VAL A 13 -36.83 -24.01 21.30
CA VAL A 13 -36.61 -22.57 21.36
C VAL A 13 -35.23 -22.24 21.95
N LEU A 14 -34.86 -22.96 23.02
CA LEU A 14 -33.58 -22.76 23.70
C LEU A 14 -32.38 -23.11 22.79
N ILE A 15 -32.49 -24.25 22.10
CA ILE A 15 -31.46 -24.65 21.11
C ILE A 15 -31.38 -23.67 19.94
N ALA A 16 -32.51 -23.19 19.43
CA ALA A 16 -32.58 -22.21 18.36
C ALA A 16 -31.88 -20.89 18.76
N LEU A 17 -32.17 -20.39 19.96
CA LEU A 17 -31.53 -19.17 20.49
C LEU A 17 -30.02 -19.36 20.66
N LEU A 18 -29.56 -20.51 21.13
CA LEU A 18 -28.13 -20.81 21.26
C LEU A 18 -27.44 -20.82 19.90
N LEU A 19 -28.03 -21.44 18.87
CA LEU A 19 -27.49 -21.46 17.51
C LEU A 19 -27.42 -20.07 16.90
N ILE A 20 -28.48 -19.24 17.09
CA ILE A 20 -28.50 -17.85 16.63
C ILE A 20 -27.36 -17.04 17.31
N GLY A 21 -27.15 -17.25 18.60
CA GLY A 21 -26.07 -16.59 19.34
C GLY A 21 -24.68 -16.92 18.78
N ILE A 22 -24.40 -18.20 18.53
CA ILE A 22 -23.13 -18.63 17.91
C ILE A 22 -22.96 -18.07 16.51
N ALA A 23 -23.98 -18.12 15.68
CA ALA A 23 -23.97 -17.59 14.31
C ALA A 23 -23.71 -16.06 14.31
N SER A 24 -24.30 -15.31 15.21
CA SER A 24 -24.11 -13.88 15.35
C SER A 24 -22.65 -13.52 15.69
N LEU A 25 -22.03 -14.26 16.58
CA LEU A 25 -20.60 -14.06 16.93
C LEU A 25 -19.67 -14.33 15.75
N ALA A 26 -19.99 -15.33 14.92
CA ALA A 26 -19.21 -15.62 13.71
C ALA A 26 -19.30 -14.48 12.68
N LEU A 27 -20.49 -13.89 12.50
CA LEU A 27 -20.71 -12.75 11.61
C LEU A 27 -19.93 -11.51 12.05
N ILE A 28 -19.89 -11.21 13.35
CA ILE A 28 -19.13 -10.09 13.90
C ILE A 28 -17.63 -10.24 13.59
N LYS A 29 -17.08 -11.44 13.80
CA LYS A 29 -15.67 -11.70 13.45
C LYS A 29 -15.38 -11.49 11.97
N MET A 30 -16.29 -11.88 11.10
CA MET A 30 -16.16 -11.71 9.66
C MET A 30 -16.20 -10.23 9.26
N GLN A 31 -17.05 -9.41 9.88
CA GLN A 31 -17.08 -7.97 9.67
C GLN A 31 -15.75 -7.31 10.03
N VAL A 32 -15.21 -7.58 11.21
CA VAL A 32 -13.90 -7.03 11.63
C VAL A 32 -12.79 -7.40 10.64
N TYR A 33 -12.77 -8.65 10.17
CA TYR A 33 -11.79 -9.08 9.17
C TYR A 33 -11.94 -8.32 7.85
N THR A 34 -13.16 -8.13 7.36
CA THR A 34 -13.44 -7.40 6.12
C THR A 34 -13.03 -5.93 6.24
N GLU A 35 -13.33 -5.28 7.36
CA GLU A 35 -12.91 -3.89 7.62
C GLU A 35 -11.40 -3.73 7.64
N GLN A 36 -10.66 -4.67 8.25
CA GLN A 36 -9.20 -4.64 8.25
C GLN A 36 -8.62 -4.75 6.84
N ARG A 37 -9.21 -5.62 6.00
CA ARG A 37 -8.79 -5.76 4.60
C ARG A 37 -9.09 -4.52 3.77
N ALA A 38 -10.24 -3.90 3.99
CA ALA A 38 -10.60 -2.65 3.31
C ALA A 38 -9.68 -1.49 3.73
N ASP A 39 -9.38 -1.33 5.01
CA ASP A 39 -8.43 -0.32 5.51
C ASP A 39 -7.03 -0.51 4.91
N PHE A 40 -6.54 -1.74 4.86
CA PHE A 40 -5.26 -2.05 4.22
C PHE A 40 -5.27 -1.70 2.74
N ALA A 41 -6.33 -2.02 2.00
CA ALA A 41 -6.43 -1.73 0.57
C ALA A 41 -6.41 -0.22 0.29
N VAL A 42 -7.19 0.57 1.04
CA VAL A 42 -7.23 2.03 0.91
C VAL A 42 -5.86 2.63 1.20
N LYS A 43 -5.25 2.30 2.34
CA LYS A 43 -3.93 2.82 2.73
C LYS A 43 -2.82 2.38 1.78
N SER A 44 -2.92 1.18 1.20
CA SER A 44 -1.98 0.72 0.17
C SER A 44 -2.05 1.57 -1.09
N LEU A 45 -3.26 1.92 -1.56
CA LEU A 45 -3.44 2.78 -2.72
C LEU A 45 -2.92 4.20 -2.48
N GLU A 46 -3.20 4.78 -1.31
CA GLU A 46 -2.66 6.09 -0.94
C GLU A 46 -1.13 6.09 -0.87
N SER A 47 -0.55 5.05 -0.27
CA SER A 47 0.90 4.89 -0.18
C SER A 47 1.55 4.69 -1.55
N LEU A 48 0.92 3.93 -2.46
CA LEU A 48 1.36 3.77 -3.84
C LEU A 48 1.39 5.12 -4.58
N ASN A 49 0.34 5.92 -4.44
CA ASN A 49 0.27 7.24 -5.06
C ASN A 49 1.42 8.16 -4.59
N LEU A 50 1.74 8.16 -3.30
CA LEU A 50 2.88 8.90 -2.76
C LEU A 50 4.23 8.39 -3.32
N MET A 51 4.40 7.06 -3.43
CA MET A 51 5.59 6.46 -4.01
C MET A 51 5.73 6.79 -5.51
N GLU A 52 4.63 6.77 -6.26
CA GLU A 52 4.60 7.16 -7.67
C GLU A 52 4.97 8.63 -7.86
N GLN A 53 4.45 9.54 -7.04
CA GLN A 53 4.83 10.96 -7.06
C GLN A 53 6.34 11.12 -6.84
N LYS A 54 6.92 10.35 -5.92
CA LYS A 54 8.37 10.37 -5.69
C LYS A 54 9.16 9.83 -6.87
N LEU A 55 8.67 8.77 -7.52
CA LEU A 55 9.28 8.23 -8.74
C LEU A 55 9.19 9.20 -9.90
N GLU A 56 8.07 9.88 -10.08
CA GLU A 56 7.94 10.91 -11.11
C GLU A 56 8.93 12.06 -10.87
N TRP A 57 9.12 12.46 -9.61
CA TRP A 57 10.16 13.43 -9.29
C TRP A 57 11.56 12.94 -9.68
N PHE A 58 11.92 11.67 -9.42
CA PHE A 58 13.18 11.10 -9.90
C PHE A 58 13.29 11.05 -11.43
N ARG A 59 12.18 10.96 -12.15
CA ARG A 59 12.14 11.00 -13.62
C ARG A 59 12.38 12.39 -14.20
N THR A 60 12.21 13.46 -13.45
CA THR A 60 12.50 14.83 -13.90
C THR A 60 13.97 15.13 -14.09
N ARG A 61 14.89 14.21 -13.78
CA ARG A 61 16.35 14.36 -13.78
C ARG A 61 16.99 14.86 -15.09
N GLU A 62 16.23 14.82 -16.17
CA GLU A 62 16.69 15.30 -17.49
C GLU A 62 16.02 16.61 -17.91
N ALA A 63 15.07 17.09 -17.13
CA ALA A 63 14.41 18.37 -17.44
C ALA A 63 15.38 19.52 -17.21
N ASP A 64 15.29 20.55 -18.07
CA ASP A 64 16.09 21.75 -17.90
C ASP A 64 15.57 22.53 -16.67
N PRO A 65 16.39 22.73 -15.63
CA PRO A 65 15.97 23.43 -14.42
C PRO A 65 15.59 24.90 -14.68
N THR A 66 16.03 25.48 -15.79
CA THR A 66 15.71 26.87 -16.15
C THR A 66 14.34 27.01 -16.80
N LEU A 67 13.83 25.93 -17.40
CA LEU A 67 12.52 25.89 -18.08
C LEU A 67 11.44 25.21 -17.24
N SER A 68 11.83 24.55 -16.15
CA SER A 68 10.91 23.79 -15.31
C SER A 68 10.34 24.66 -14.19
N ALA A 69 9.00 24.63 -14.05
CA ALA A 69 8.30 25.26 -12.92
C ALA A 69 8.41 24.47 -11.60
N ILE A 70 8.96 23.25 -11.66
CA ILE A 70 9.14 22.33 -10.53
C ILE A 70 10.62 22.04 -10.29
N SER A 71 10.95 21.74 -9.04
CA SER A 71 12.29 21.31 -8.68
C SER A 71 12.65 20.03 -9.44
N VAL A 72 13.76 20.08 -10.18
CA VAL A 72 14.28 18.97 -10.99
C VAL A 72 15.24 18.13 -10.16
N ALA A 73 15.15 16.81 -10.30
CA ALA A 73 16.10 15.89 -9.67
C ALA A 73 17.42 15.88 -10.45
N ASP A 74 18.55 15.82 -9.73
CA ASP A 74 19.85 15.53 -10.34
C ASP A 74 20.17 14.04 -10.16
N PHE A 75 20.49 13.34 -11.27
CA PHE A 75 20.77 11.91 -11.25
C PHE A 75 21.89 11.55 -10.25
N GLU A 76 22.94 12.35 -10.17
CA GLU A 76 24.08 12.05 -9.30
C GLU A 76 23.69 12.21 -7.81
N LEU A 77 22.77 13.14 -7.50
CA LEU A 77 22.30 13.41 -6.15
C LEU A 77 21.16 12.48 -5.70
N ILE A 78 20.63 11.61 -6.59
CA ILE A 78 19.65 10.59 -6.19
C ILE A 78 20.36 9.53 -5.36
N THR A 79 20.24 9.64 -4.04
CA THR A 79 20.82 8.74 -3.03
C THR A 79 19.72 8.21 -2.10
N ASN A 80 20.11 7.37 -1.13
CA ASN A 80 19.19 6.89 -0.12
C ASN A 80 18.55 8.04 0.66
N GLY A 81 17.30 7.90 1.02
CA GLY A 81 16.62 8.93 1.80
C GLY A 81 15.29 8.46 2.39
N SER A 82 14.66 9.36 3.08
CA SER A 82 13.32 9.16 3.65
C SER A 82 12.53 10.45 3.66
N GLU A 83 11.21 10.33 3.61
CA GLU A 83 10.27 11.45 3.63
C GLU A 83 9.05 11.06 4.47
N SER A 84 8.56 11.99 5.28
CA SER A 84 7.42 11.74 6.16
C SER A 84 6.18 12.44 5.61
N HIS A 85 5.15 11.65 5.33
CA HIS A 85 3.81 12.08 4.94
C HIS A 85 2.78 11.43 5.87
N PRO A 86 2.57 11.95 7.09
CA PRO A 86 1.72 11.28 8.07
C PRO A 86 0.35 10.89 7.50
N PRO A 87 -0.12 9.64 7.71
CA PRO A 87 0.43 8.59 8.57
C PRO A 87 1.52 7.72 7.93
N TYR A 88 2.00 8.05 6.72
CA TYR A 88 2.98 7.27 5.96
C TYR A 88 4.40 7.79 6.18
N GLN A 89 5.34 6.85 6.19
CA GLN A 89 6.76 7.14 6.09
C GLN A 89 7.33 6.42 4.86
N LEU A 90 7.85 7.18 3.92
CA LEU A 90 8.53 6.67 2.74
C LEU A 90 10.02 6.55 3.03
N ILE A 91 10.61 5.43 2.67
CA ILE A 91 12.05 5.19 2.72
C ILE A 91 12.46 4.65 1.36
N TRP A 92 13.49 5.25 0.76
CA TRP A 92 14.01 4.72 -0.50
C TRP A 92 15.49 4.40 -0.40
N LYS A 93 15.84 3.28 -1.03
CA LYS A 93 17.19 2.77 -1.12
C LYS A 93 17.61 2.77 -2.59
N VAL A 94 18.77 3.33 -2.86
CA VAL A 94 19.35 3.42 -4.19
C VAL A 94 20.57 2.53 -4.24
N THR A 95 20.63 1.65 -5.23
CA THR A 95 21.78 0.77 -5.48
C THR A 95 22.20 0.86 -6.93
N THR A 96 23.50 0.89 -7.17
CA THR A 96 24.08 0.81 -8.52
C THR A 96 24.48 -0.63 -8.79
N PRO A 97 24.12 -1.21 -9.95
CA PRO A 97 24.56 -2.56 -10.32
C PRO A 97 26.09 -2.62 -10.47
N SER A 98 26.71 -3.77 -10.17
CA SER A 98 28.18 -3.94 -10.11
C SER A 98 28.86 -4.14 -11.46
N SER A 99 28.21 -3.94 -12.61
CA SER A 99 28.78 -4.16 -13.94
C SER A 99 29.39 -2.89 -14.55
N SER A 100 30.31 -3.02 -15.47
CA SER A 100 31.05 -1.90 -16.10
C SER A 100 30.19 -0.88 -16.87
N ALA A 101 28.94 -1.21 -17.18
CA ALA A 101 27.94 -0.29 -17.75
C ALA A 101 27.09 0.39 -16.66
N SER A 102 27.42 0.24 -15.39
CA SER A 102 26.53 0.45 -14.25
C SER A 102 26.48 1.88 -13.71
N SER A 103 27.42 2.74 -14.08
CA SER A 103 27.38 4.15 -13.64
C SER A 103 26.19 4.93 -14.22
N ALA A 104 25.58 4.41 -15.29
CA ALA A 104 24.43 5.00 -15.95
C ALA A 104 23.07 4.45 -15.47
N LEU A 105 23.06 3.52 -14.52
CA LEU A 105 21.83 2.88 -14.01
C LEU A 105 21.76 2.95 -12.49
N LYS A 106 20.59 3.27 -11.95
CA LYS A 106 20.28 3.17 -10.52
C LYS A 106 19.02 2.33 -10.32
N HIS A 107 19.12 1.36 -9.43
CA HIS A 107 17.99 0.60 -8.96
C HIS A 107 17.45 1.25 -7.70
N ILE A 108 16.18 1.61 -7.69
CA ILE A 108 15.51 2.30 -6.59
C ILE A 108 14.44 1.39 -6.02
N THR A 109 14.52 1.13 -4.73
CA THR A 109 13.50 0.46 -3.94
C THR A 109 12.88 1.48 -3.01
N ILE A 110 11.60 1.78 -3.17
CA ILE A 110 10.84 2.66 -2.28
C ILE A 110 9.90 1.80 -1.45
N THR A 111 9.91 1.98 -0.14
CA THR A 111 9.01 1.32 0.81
C THR A 111 8.23 2.37 1.58
N ALA A 112 6.92 2.25 1.57
CA ALA A 112 6.04 3.03 2.42
C ALA A 112 5.64 2.21 3.64
N HIS A 113 5.80 2.78 4.82
CA HIS A 113 5.44 2.19 6.10
C HIS A 113 4.30 2.98 6.72
N TRP A 114 3.35 2.29 7.36
CA TRP A 114 2.28 2.89 8.18
C TRP A 114 1.82 1.93 9.26
N GLN A 115 0.97 2.41 10.15
CA GLN A 115 0.29 1.56 11.13
C GLN A 115 -1.19 1.42 10.77
N ASP A 116 -1.73 0.21 10.90
CA ASP A 116 -3.16 -0.02 10.81
C ASP A 116 -3.90 0.49 12.07
N ARG A 117 -5.23 0.38 12.08
CA ARG A 117 -6.06 0.81 13.22
C ARG A 117 -5.76 0.07 14.53
N LEU A 118 -5.12 -1.10 14.43
CA LEU A 118 -4.74 -1.91 15.58
C LEU A 118 -3.28 -1.66 16.01
N GLY A 119 -2.60 -0.67 15.39
CA GLY A 119 -1.19 -0.38 15.65
C GLY A 119 -0.21 -1.39 15.05
N LYS A 120 -0.66 -2.30 14.16
CA LYS A 120 0.23 -3.24 13.49
C LYS A 120 0.95 -2.55 12.34
N PRO A 121 2.29 -2.74 12.21
CA PRO A 121 3.04 -2.19 11.11
C PRO A 121 2.64 -2.85 9.78
N GLN A 122 2.41 -2.03 8.78
CA GLN A 122 2.12 -2.42 7.41
C GLN A 122 3.12 -1.76 6.49
N GLN A 123 3.37 -2.37 5.33
CA GLN A 123 4.26 -1.80 4.32
C GLN A 123 3.89 -2.25 2.91
N VAL A 124 4.22 -1.40 1.96
CA VAL A 124 4.22 -1.71 0.52
C VAL A 124 5.54 -1.27 -0.07
N THR A 125 6.09 -2.06 -0.98
CA THR A 125 7.38 -1.79 -1.61
C THR A 125 7.23 -1.74 -3.13
N LEU A 126 7.84 -0.73 -3.74
CA LEU A 126 7.90 -0.53 -5.18
C LEU A 126 9.36 -0.53 -5.62
N ASN A 127 9.67 -1.28 -6.69
CA ASN A 127 11.01 -1.36 -7.26
C ASN A 127 11.01 -0.80 -8.67
N THR A 128 12.01 0.00 -8.99
CA THR A 128 12.21 0.55 -10.35
C THR A 128 13.67 0.67 -10.68
N MET A 129 13.96 0.84 -11.95
CA MET A 129 15.29 1.20 -12.47
C MET A 129 15.21 2.51 -13.22
N ILE A 130 16.18 3.39 -13.02
CA ILE A 130 16.33 4.62 -13.78
C ILE A 130 17.70 4.65 -14.43
N ALA A 131 17.72 5.07 -15.68
CA ALA A 131 18.96 5.33 -16.41
C ALA A 131 19.36 6.80 -16.28
N LYS A 132 20.65 7.11 -16.43
CA LYS A 132 21.15 8.50 -16.43
C LYS A 132 20.59 9.31 -17.60
N HIS A 133 20.42 8.67 -18.76
CA HIS A 133 19.82 9.25 -19.95
C HIS A 133 18.49 8.58 -20.24
N GLY A 134 17.44 9.36 -20.49
CA GLY A 134 16.12 8.84 -20.86
C GLY A 134 16.06 8.42 -22.32
N GLU A 135 14.97 7.75 -22.68
CA GLU A 135 14.72 7.32 -24.07
C GLU A 135 14.34 8.49 -25.00
N PHE A 136 14.11 9.68 -24.46
CA PHE A 136 13.63 10.85 -25.19
C PHE A 136 14.71 11.92 -25.39
N ILE A 137 15.85 11.54 -25.93
CA ILE A 137 16.76 12.55 -26.49
C ILE A 137 16.16 12.98 -27.84
N SER A 138 15.39 14.06 -27.84
CA SER A 138 15.06 14.74 -29.09
C SER A 138 16.35 15.25 -29.71
N ARG A 139 16.71 14.68 -30.87
CA ARG A 139 17.75 15.21 -31.75
C ARG A 139 17.34 16.60 -32.25
#